data_bb50a92d1372298af5750f286ba5317a
#
_entry.id   bb50a92d1372298af5750f286ba5317a
#
_cell.length_a   1.000
_cell.length_b   1.000
_cell.length_c   1.000
_cell.angle_alpha   90.00
_cell.angle_beta   90.00
_cell.angle_gamma   90.00
#
_symmetry.space_group_name_H-M   'P 1'
#
loop_
_entity.id
_entity.type
_entity.pdbx_description
1 polymer ?
#
loop_
_entity_poly.entity_id
_entity_poly.type
_entity_poly.pdbx_seq_one_letter_code
_entity_poly.pdbx_strand_id
1 'polypeptide(L)'
;MPEITMPMGRYLREHPTQKYLFFGGKGGVGKTVFAAAAAIGLARQGRRTLLASTNPVHSLTNLLGQDVLGKHVPINGVPNLWAYEIETKETIERSKLQIREKIRWFLKFADITTKADEFVETATMNPAFEESAMFENMIDLMFKNEYAWCWCARNHSPA
;
A
#
# COMPACT_ATOMS: atom_id res chain seq x y z
N MET A 1 -2.83 -19.62 21.49
CA MET A 1 -2.96 -18.19 21.23
C MET A 1 -4.22 -17.71 21.94
N PRO A 2 -4.21 -16.60 22.69
CA PRO A 2 -5.44 -16.07 23.24
C PRO A 2 -6.34 -15.65 22.09
N GLU A 3 -7.56 -16.15 22.10
CA GLU A 3 -8.60 -15.81 21.14
C GLU A 3 -8.95 -14.34 21.34
N ILE A 4 -8.63 -13.48 20.35
CA ILE A 4 -9.00 -12.05 20.42
C ILE A 4 -10.49 -11.97 20.08
N THR A 5 -11.33 -12.06 21.12
CA THR A 5 -12.79 -11.98 21.00
C THR A 5 -13.32 -10.54 21.08
N MET A 6 -12.43 -9.54 21.05
CA MET A 6 -12.81 -8.13 21.15
C MET A 6 -13.27 -7.60 19.78
N PRO A 7 -14.48 -7.02 19.67
CA PRO A 7 -14.93 -6.36 18.45
C PRO A 7 -13.98 -5.24 18.05
N MET A 8 -13.67 -5.11 16.75
CA MET A 8 -12.76 -4.10 16.19
C MET A 8 -13.09 -2.68 16.68
N GLY A 9 -14.36 -2.32 16.73
CA GLY A 9 -14.77 -0.99 17.19
C GLY A 9 -14.44 -0.72 18.66
N ARG A 10 -14.42 -1.74 19.52
CA ARG A 10 -13.98 -1.62 20.90
C ARG A 10 -12.45 -1.50 20.95
N TYR A 11 -11.74 -2.35 20.22
CA TYR A 11 -10.29 -2.30 20.13
C TYR A 11 -9.79 -0.90 19.74
N LEU A 12 -10.37 -0.30 18.69
CA LEU A 12 -9.96 1.03 18.21
C LEU A 12 -10.22 2.14 19.23
N ARG A 13 -11.29 2.03 20.05
CA ARG A 13 -11.54 3.00 21.13
C ARG A 13 -10.58 2.85 22.30
N GLU A 14 -10.19 1.62 22.63
CA GLU A 14 -9.26 1.33 23.74
C GLU A 14 -7.80 1.62 23.34
N HIS A 15 -7.50 1.74 22.03
CA HIS A 15 -6.16 2.02 21.50
C HIS A 15 -6.15 3.31 20.65
N PRO A 16 -6.39 4.49 21.25
CA PRO A 16 -6.50 5.76 20.50
C PRO A 16 -5.20 6.20 19.84
N THR A 17 -4.05 5.69 20.31
CA THR A 17 -2.72 5.97 19.73
C THR A 17 -2.33 5.04 18.60
N GLN A 18 -3.15 4.00 18.31
CA GLN A 18 -2.88 3.06 17.20
C GLN A 18 -2.85 3.82 15.87
N LYS A 19 -1.67 3.86 15.25
CA LYS A 19 -1.44 4.64 14.03
C LYS A 19 -1.58 3.79 12.76
N TYR A 20 -1.24 2.51 12.82
CA TYR A 20 -1.18 1.62 11.66
C TYR A 20 -2.02 0.37 11.88
N LEU A 21 -2.90 0.06 10.93
CA LEU A 21 -3.69 -1.17 10.87
C LEU A 21 -3.45 -1.85 9.53
N PHE A 22 -2.98 -3.10 9.56
CA PHE A 22 -2.72 -3.90 8.38
C PHE A 22 -3.70 -5.05 8.28
N PHE A 23 -4.34 -5.18 7.12
CA PHE A 23 -5.29 -6.25 6.81
C PHE A 23 -4.67 -7.17 5.77
N GLY A 24 -4.11 -8.29 6.22
CA GLY A 24 -3.51 -9.34 5.41
C GLY A 24 -4.33 -10.63 5.40
N GLY A 25 -4.07 -11.53 4.47
CA GLY A 25 -4.70 -12.85 4.39
C GLY A 25 -4.94 -13.33 2.96
N LYS A 26 -5.52 -14.51 2.79
CA LYS A 26 -5.85 -15.11 1.49
C LYS A 26 -6.83 -14.25 0.68
N GLY A 27 -6.91 -14.49 -0.63
CA GLY A 27 -7.88 -13.84 -1.52
C GLY A 27 -9.33 -14.11 -1.07
N GLY A 28 -10.22 -13.15 -1.29
CA GLY A 28 -11.67 -13.30 -1.07
C GLY A 28 -12.16 -13.25 0.38
N VAL A 29 -11.29 -13.12 1.38
CA VAL A 29 -11.69 -13.09 2.81
C VAL A 29 -12.24 -11.75 3.29
N GLY A 30 -12.47 -10.78 2.41
CA GLY A 30 -13.05 -9.48 2.78
C GLY A 30 -12.07 -8.43 3.32
N LYS A 31 -10.76 -8.57 3.12
CA LYS A 31 -9.74 -7.64 3.64
C LYS A 31 -10.07 -6.18 3.36
N THR A 32 -10.40 -5.85 2.11
CA THR A 32 -10.70 -4.47 1.69
C THR A 32 -11.93 -3.91 2.42
N VAL A 33 -12.95 -4.74 2.61
CA VAL A 33 -14.17 -4.35 3.34
C VAL A 33 -13.87 -4.09 4.81
N PHE A 34 -13.10 -4.97 5.45
CA PHE A 34 -12.71 -4.79 6.87
C PHE A 34 -11.80 -3.58 7.05
N ALA A 35 -10.85 -3.36 6.14
CA ALA A 35 -9.99 -2.18 6.16
C ALA A 35 -10.80 -0.89 6.00
N ALA A 36 -11.76 -0.86 5.07
CA ALA A 36 -12.64 0.27 4.87
C ALA A 36 -13.55 0.53 6.10
N ALA A 37 -14.12 -0.50 6.68
CA ALA A 37 -14.94 -0.37 7.89
C ALA A 37 -14.14 0.20 9.06
N ALA A 38 -12.90 -0.29 9.28
CA ALA A 38 -12.00 0.25 10.30
C ALA A 38 -11.64 1.70 10.04
N ALA A 39 -11.30 2.05 8.78
CA ALA A 39 -10.96 3.42 8.38
C ALA A 39 -12.13 4.39 8.60
N ILE A 40 -13.35 4.00 8.21
CA ILE A 40 -14.56 4.79 8.48
C ILE A 40 -14.78 4.96 9.99
N GLY A 41 -14.56 3.90 10.77
CA GLY A 41 -14.67 3.95 12.23
C GLY A 41 -13.70 4.93 12.87
N LEU A 42 -12.45 4.98 12.42
CA LEU A 42 -11.44 5.93 12.87
C LEU A 42 -11.76 7.37 12.43
N ALA A 43 -12.17 7.55 11.18
CA ALA A 43 -12.52 8.86 10.64
C ALA A 43 -13.72 9.49 11.38
N ARG A 44 -14.72 8.68 11.73
CA ARG A 44 -15.87 9.11 12.56
C ARG A 44 -15.50 9.49 13.99
N GLN A 45 -14.38 9.01 14.50
CA GLN A 45 -13.80 9.44 15.78
C GLN A 45 -12.99 10.75 15.65
N GLY A 46 -13.02 11.43 14.51
CA GLY A 46 -12.29 12.66 14.24
C GLY A 46 -10.83 12.46 13.83
N ARG A 47 -10.38 11.22 13.65
CA ARG A 47 -8.98 10.94 13.26
C ARG A 47 -8.81 11.12 11.76
N ARG A 48 -7.80 11.88 11.35
CA ARG A 48 -7.39 11.93 9.93
C ARG A 48 -6.90 10.56 9.51
N THR A 49 -7.64 9.89 8.65
CA THR A 49 -7.42 8.49 8.30
C THR A 49 -7.17 8.34 6.81
N LEU A 50 -6.17 7.54 6.44
CA LEU A 50 -5.92 7.13 5.07
C LEU A 50 -6.17 5.63 4.92
N LEU A 51 -7.12 5.28 4.07
CA LEU A 51 -7.37 3.92 3.62
C LEU A 51 -6.57 3.67 2.35
N ALA A 52 -5.60 2.75 2.42
CA ALA A 52 -4.72 2.47 1.30
C ALA A 52 -4.80 0.99 0.86
N SER A 53 -4.62 0.73 -0.43
CA SER A 53 -4.64 -0.61 -1.00
C SER A 53 -3.50 -0.81 -2.00
N THR A 54 -2.81 -1.95 -1.89
CA THR A 54 -1.84 -2.45 -2.89
C THR A 54 -2.46 -3.48 -3.83
N ASN A 55 -3.77 -3.66 -3.81
CA ASN A 55 -4.43 -4.66 -4.66
C ASN A 55 -4.54 -4.15 -6.11
N PRO A 56 -3.95 -4.85 -7.10
CA PRO A 56 -3.96 -4.41 -8.50
C PRO A 56 -5.34 -4.49 -9.18
N VAL A 57 -6.35 -5.03 -8.51
CA VAL A 57 -7.70 -5.28 -9.09
C VAL A 57 -8.66 -4.10 -8.83
N HIS A 58 -8.16 -2.90 -8.54
CA HIS A 58 -8.97 -1.70 -8.28
C HIS A 58 -10.13 -1.94 -7.28
N SER A 59 -9.85 -2.76 -6.26
CA SER A 59 -10.87 -3.21 -5.30
C SER A 59 -11.38 -2.07 -4.42
N LEU A 60 -10.55 -1.07 -4.20
CA LEU A 60 -10.89 0.08 -3.36
C LEU A 60 -11.75 1.09 -4.13
N THR A 61 -11.35 1.42 -5.36
CA THR A 61 -12.15 2.25 -6.29
C THR A 61 -13.54 1.67 -6.48
N ASN A 62 -13.65 0.36 -6.71
CA ASN A 62 -14.93 -0.31 -6.86
C ASN A 62 -15.77 -0.30 -5.58
N LEU A 63 -15.15 -0.51 -4.42
CA LEU A 63 -15.86 -0.53 -3.12
C LEU A 63 -16.39 0.86 -2.75
N LEU A 64 -15.62 1.91 -3.01
CA LEU A 64 -15.97 3.27 -2.64
C LEU A 64 -16.84 3.99 -3.69
N GLY A 65 -16.93 3.45 -4.90
CA GLY A 65 -17.60 4.10 -6.03
C GLY A 65 -16.94 5.44 -6.44
N GLN A 66 -15.66 5.61 -6.12
CA GLN A 66 -14.90 6.84 -6.32
C GLN A 66 -13.51 6.50 -6.78
N ASP A 67 -13.02 7.14 -7.85
CA ASP A 67 -11.67 6.91 -8.38
C ASP A 67 -10.60 7.41 -7.41
N VAL A 68 -9.84 6.48 -6.85
CA VAL A 68 -8.78 6.72 -5.86
C VAL A 68 -7.41 6.19 -6.33
N LEU A 69 -7.30 5.85 -7.62
CA LEU A 69 -6.09 5.29 -8.20
C LEU A 69 -4.98 6.34 -8.29
N GLY A 70 -3.80 6.01 -7.76
CA GLY A 70 -2.58 6.83 -7.86
C GLY A 70 -2.61 8.18 -7.12
N LYS A 71 -3.69 8.51 -6.44
CA LYS A 71 -3.88 9.82 -5.77
C LYS A 71 -4.60 9.70 -4.44
N HIS A 72 -4.28 10.60 -3.52
CA HIS A 72 -5.00 10.75 -2.25
C HIS A 72 -6.29 11.53 -2.46
N VAL A 73 -7.42 10.86 -2.34
CA VAL A 73 -8.74 11.45 -2.59
C VAL A 73 -9.55 11.47 -1.30
N PRO A 74 -10.11 12.63 -0.90
CA PRO A 74 -11.08 12.67 0.20
C PRO A 74 -12.34 11.92 -0.19
N ILE A 75 -12.88 11.13 0.74
CA ILE A 75 -14.05 10.29 0.46
C ILE A 75 -15.33 11.05 0.74
N ASN A 76 -16.19 11.10 -0.28
CA ASN A 76 -17.48 11.77 -0.21
C ASN A 76 -18.34 11.19 0.91
N GLY A 77 -18.95 12.06 1.71
CA GLY A 77 -19.82 11.66 2.81
C GLY A 77 -19.14 11.11 4.07
N VAL A 78 -17.81 11.01 4.09
CA VAL A 78 -17.07 10.57 5.28
C VAL A 78 -15.96 11.59 5.61
N PRO A 79 -16.23 12.57 6.47
CA PRO A 79 -15.22 13.52 6.91
C PRO A 79 -14.01 12.82 7.53
N ASN A 80 -12.83 13.42 7.37
CA ASN A 80 -11.55 12.91 7.87
C ASN A 80 -11.06 11.59 7.23
N LEU A 81 -11.71 11.11 6.17
CA LEU A 81 -11.29 9.92 5.43
C LEU A 81 -10.74 10.29 4.05
N TRP A 82 -9.54 9.82 3.77
CA TRP A 82 -8.93 9.79 2.44
C TRP A 82 -8.71 8.36 2.01
N ALA A 83 -8.69 8.12 0.72
CA ALA A 83 -8.31 6.82 0.17
C ALA A 83 -7.23 6.98 -0.90
N TYR A 84 -6.46 5.90 -1.06
CA TYR A 84 -5.39 5.77 -2.04
C TYR A 84 -5.31 4.32 -2.52
N GLU A 85 -5.40 4.10 -3.80
CA GLU A 85 -5.13 2.81 -4.42
C GLU A 85 -3.86 2.92 -5.25
N ILE A 86 -2.90 2.01 -5.02
CA ILE A 86 -1.60 2.10 -5.68
C ILE A 86 -1.74 1.83 -7.17
N GLU A 87 -1.17 2.71 -7.99
CA GLU A 87 -1.02 2.48 -9.41
C GLU A 87 0.22 1.59 -9.64
N THR A 88 -0.04 0.29 -9.85
CA THR A 88 0.99 -0.75 -9.87
C THR A 88 1.99 -0.55 -10.99
N LYS A 89 1.52 -0.30 -12.21
CA LYS A 89 2.40 -0.16 -13.39
C LYS A 89 3.34 1.03 -13.25
N GLU A 90 2.81 2.19 -12.90
CA GLU A 90 3.61 3.40 -12.71
C GLU A 90 4.62 3.24 -11.58
N THR A 91 4.22 2.61 -10.47
CA THR A 91 5.10 2.35 -9.33
C THR A 91 6.27 1.44 -9.71
N ILE A 92 6.00 0.36 -10.45
CA ILE A 92 7.02 -0.56 -10.94
C ILE A 92 7.97 0.14 -11.91
N GLU A 93 7.47 0.89 -12.88
CA GLU A 93 8.31 1.60 -13.85
C GLU A 93 9.19 2.67 -13.17
N ARG A 94 8.63 3.39 -12.19
CA ARG A 94 9.41 4.34 -11.38
C ARG A 94 10.53 3.66 -10.63
N SER A 95 10.25 2.54 -9.98
CA SER A 95 11.26 1.75 -9.24
C SER A 95 12.34 1.19 -10.17
N LYS A 96 11.97 0.72 -11.37
CA LYS A 96 12.93 0.29 -12.41
C LYS A 96 13.88 1.41 -12.81
N LEU A 97 13.34 2.62 -13.04
CA LEU A 97 14.15 3.79 -13.39
C LEU A 97 15.16 4.14 -12.29
N GLN A 98 14.72 4.19 -11.04
CA GLN A 98 15.59 4.49 -9.90
C GLN A 98 16.71 3.45 -9.73
N ILE A 99 16.40 2.16 -9.89
CA ILE A 99 17.40 1.09 -9.83
C ILE A 99 18.37 1.20 -10.99
N ARG A 100 17.88 1.47 -12.20
CA ARG A 100 18.73 1.67 -13.39
C ARG A 100 19.76 2.80 -13.18
N GLU A 101 19.33 3.91 -12.60
CA GLU A 101 20.23 5.02 -12.29
C GLU A 101 21.27 4.66 -11.24
N LYS A 102 20.86 3.99 -10.16
CA LYS A 102 21.78 3.51 -9.11
C LYS A 102 22.81 2.52 -9.66
N ILE A 103 22.38 1.57 -10.51
CA ILE A 103 23.26 0.59 -11.13
C ILE A 103 24.23 1.27 -12.10
N ARG A 104 23.77 2.19 -12.94
CA ARG A 104 24.63 2.95 -13.85
C ARG A 104 25.69 3.74 -13.09
N TRP A 105 25.31 4.39 -12.00
CA TRP A 105 26.25 5.11 -11.15
C TRP A 105 27.31 4.16 -10.55
N PHE A 106 26.88 3.01 -10.01
CA PHE A 106 27.77 2.01 -9.44
C PHE A 106 28.73 1.42 -10.47
N LEU A 107 28.24 1.04 -11.64
CA LEU A 107 29.07 0.50 -12.74
C LEU A 107 30.11 1.51 -13.22
N LYS A 108 29.72 2.78 -13.31
CA LYS A 108 30.64 3.86 -13.65
C LYS A 108 31.71 4.07 -12.58
N PHE A 109 31.33 3.99 -11.31
CA PHE A 109 32.26 4.12 -10.18
C PHE A 109 33.26 2.94 -10.10
N ALA A 110 32.79 1.73 -10.43
CA ALA A 110 33.60 0.51 -10.40
C ALA A 110 34.38 0.24 -11.71
N ASP A 111 34.28 1.14 -12.70
CA ASP A 111 34.87 0.99 -14.05
C ASP A 111 34.49 -0.33 -14.77
N ILE A 112 33.26 -0.76 -14.57
CA ILE A 112 32.70 -1.99 -15.15
C ILE A 112 31.92 -1.65 -16.42
N THR A 113 32.33 -2.25 -17.55
CA THR A 113 31.72 -2.01 -18.90
C THR A 113 30.52 -2.91 -19.21
N THR A 114 29.80 -3.39 -18.21
CA THR A 114 28.61 -4.23 -18.39
C THR A 114 27.39 -3.38 -18.75
N LYS A 115 26.51 -3.93 -19.60
CA LYS A 115 25.24 -3.26 -19.96
C LYS A 115 24.28 -3.25 -18.77
N ALA A 116 24.16 -2.10 -18.12
CA ALA A 116 23.28 -1.89 -16.97
C ALA A 116 21.81 -2.29 -17.26
N ASP A 117 21.34 -2.10 -18.50
CA ASP A 117 19.97 -2.35 -18.88
C ASP A 117 19.61 -3.85 -18.87
N GLU A 118 20.51 -4.74 -19.34
CA GLU A 118 20.30 -6.19 -19.30
C GLU A 118 20.25 -6.72 -17.86
N PHE A 119 21.07 -6.16 -16.98
CA PHE A 119 21.06 -6.52 -15.56
C PHE A 119 19.78 -6.08 -14.87
N VAL A 120 19.32 -4.86 -15.12
CA VAL A 120 18.05 -4.33 -14.58
C VAL A 120 16.87 -5.15 -15.06
N GLU A 121 16.80 -5.47 -16.36
CA GLU A 121 15.71 -6.28 -16.92
C GLU A 121 15.63 -7.65 -16.22
N THR A 122 16.75 -8.36 -16.10
CA THR A 122 16.80 -9.65 -15.43
C THR A 122 16.39 -9.55 -13.96
N ALA A 123 16.89 -8.55 -13.23
CA ALA A 123 16.57 -8.36 -11.82
C ALA A 123 15.09 -7.99 -11.58
N THR A 124 14.47 -7.29 -12.52
CA THR A 124 13.09 -6.80 -12.41
C THR A 124 12.03 -7.75 -12.99
N MET A 125 12.42 -8.83 -13.63
CA MET A 125 11.51 -9.90 -14.08
C MET A 125 10.95 -10.74 -12.93
N ASN A 126 11.51 -10.64 -11.73
CA ASN A 126 11.08 -11.43 -10.59
C ASN A 126 9.84 -10.80 -9.93
N PRO A 127 8.76 -11.58 -9.66
CA PRO A 127 7.58 -11.10 -8.92
C PRO A 127 7.92 -10.46 -7.56
N ALA A 128 8.97 -10.92 -6.89
CA ALA A 128 9.45 -10.32 -5.64
C ALA A 128 9.89 -8.85 -5.81
N PHE A 129 10.32 -8.45 -7.00
CA PHE A 129 10.64 -7.05 -7.29
C PHE A 129 9.38 -6.17 -7.25
N GLU A 130 8.29 -6.63 -7.85
CA GLU A 130 7.01 -5.90 -7.82
C GLU A 130 6.53 -5.71 -6.38
N GLU A 131 6.60 -6.75 -5.56
CA GLU A 131 6.21 -6.67 -4.14
C GLU A 131 7.08 -5.70 -3.36
N SER A 132 8.38 -5.73 -3.60
CA SER A 132 9.34 -4.81 -2.99
C SER A 132 9.06 -3.36 -3.37
N ALA A 133 8.79 -3.09 -4.64
CA ALA A 133 8.44 -1.75 -5.14
C ALA A 133 7.14 -1.22 -4.52
N MET A 134 6.12 -2.10 -4.37
CA MET A 134 4.87 -1.75 -3.69
C MET A 134 5.09 -1.45 -2.21
N PHE A 135 5.92 -2.25 -1.54
CA PHE A 135 6.24 -2.07 -0.13
C PHE A 135 7.04 -0.78 0.11
N GLU A 136 8.01 -0.47 -0.74
CA GLU A 136 8.77 0.79 -0.70
C GLU A 136 7.85 2.00 -0.86
N ASN A 137 6.95 1.97 -1.83
CA ASN A 137 5.94 3.01 -2.02
C ASN A 137 5.05 3.18 -0.78
N MET A 138 4.63 2.08 -0.16
CA MET A 138 3.85 2.11 1.08
C MET A 138 4.63 2.81 2.20
N ILE A 139 5.88 2.43 2.41
CA ILE A 139 6.74 3.01 3.45
C ILE A 139 6.91 4.51 3.21
N ASP A 140 7.21 4.92 1.99
CA ASP A 140 7.34 6.32 1.61
C ASP A 140 6.08 7.13 1.95
N LEU A 141 4.91 6.58 1.66
CA LEU A 141 3.62 7.21 2.00
C LEU A 141 3.42 7.31 3.51
N MET A 142 3.77 6.26 4.27
CA MET A 142 3.63 6.24 5.73
C MET A 142 4.49 7.32 6.41
N PHE A 143 5.69 7.56 5.91
CA PHE A 143 6.59 8.56 6.48
C PHE A 143 6.28 10.00 6.05
N LYS A 144 5.63 10.19 4.90
CA LYS A 144 5.31 11.52 4.36
C LYS A 144 4.04 12.14 4.93
N ASN A 145 3.16 11.36 5.58
CA ASN A 145 1.83 11.82 5.95
C ASN A 145 1.47 11.55 7.42
N GLU A 146 0.78 12.50 8.05
CA GLU A 146 0.27 12.41 9.43
C GLU A 146 -1.13 11.81 9.50
N TYR A 147 -1.33 10.64 8.91
CA TYR A 147 -2.61 9.93 8.97
C TYR A 147 -2.59 8.78 9.98
N ALA A 148 -3.76 8.39 10.46
CA ALA A 148 -4.00 7.03 10.91
C ALA A 148 -4.20 6.15 9.68
N TRP A 149 -3.49 5.02 9.59
CA TRP A 149 -3.42 4.21 8.38
C TRP A 149 -4.20 2.91 8.50
N CYS A 150 -5.07 2.66 7.53
CA CYS A 150 -5.69 1.36 7.31
C CYS A 150 -5.19 0.83 5.96
N TRP A 151 -4.40 -0.23 5.99
CA TRP A 151 -3.77 -0.80 4.80
C TRP A 151 -4.35 -2.16 4.46
N CYS A 152 -4.80 -2.33 3.21
CA CYS A 152 -5.21 -3.61 2.66
C CYS A 152 -4.09 -4.19 1.79
N ALA A 153 -3.50 -5.30 2.22
CA ALA A 153 -2.44 -5.98 1.47
C ALA A 153 -2.96 -6.65 0.19
N ARG A 154 -2.06 -6.76 -0.80
CA ARG A 154 -2.28 -7.52 -2.04
C ARG A 154 -2.68 -8.97 -1.73
N ASN A 155 -3.52 -9.54 -2.56
CA ASN A 155 -3.83 -10.96 -2.49
C ASN A 155 -2.63 -11.76 -3.00
N HIS A 156 -1.97 -12.53 -2.13
CA HIS A 156 -1.13 -13.61 -2.59
C HIS A 156 -2.04 -14.77 -3.00
N SER A 157 -2.21 -14.98 -4.30
CA SER A 157 -2.63 -16.28 -4.81
C SER A 157 -1.34 -17.10 -4.91
N PRO A 158 -1.18 -18.22 -4.21
CA PRO A 158 -0.11 -19.14 -4.54
C PRO A 158 -0.35 -19.58 -5.98
N ALA A 159 0.68 -19.42 -6.81
CA ALA A 159 0.72 -19.99 -8.16
C ALA A 159 0.62 -21.51 -8.08
#